data_db76824c23da36af77d1d421c157da8a
#
_entry.id   db76824c23da36af77d1d421c157da8a
#
_cell.length_a   1.000
_cell.length_b   1.000
_cell.length_c   1.000
_cell.angle_alpha   90.00
_cell.angle_beta   90.00
_cell.angle_gamma   90.00
#
_symmetry.space_group_name_H-M   'P 1'
#
loop_
_entity.id
_entity.type
_entity.pdbx_description
1 polymer ?
#
loop_
_entity_poly.entity_id
_entity_poly.type
_entity_poly.pdbx_seq_one_letter_code
_entity_poly.pdbx_strand_id
1 'polypeptide(L)'
;MIRRARGPADSPHAPGGIRQDLSFLVNGGRKRGRRRALHSRLVPYISVTLALVIAADLALLGEFSAPDDLGAGTGTVTARKLAPQENLAAKSEVAPPVRPLDKLHEPSVFVVTRKPLRRATMEKVVKIKGIRVIELADAASITIDGKRVQTLGVDPSSFRSYTPKVTASSDGLWANVASGDVAVSFVLGNDGGLTLGRSVPGPGGQLRIGAYATMGMGAVDAVLSRDKARSLGFPQNNAIVVSAPKADTAALRRALQRVLPKGTQVAAINPVLAAPKKVAQWSSGSFMTASQLTTALQAAAGKLGRPYVWGAEGPDTFDCSGLVQWAFARAGVRMPRVTHQQWVTGPQVPLSQVQPGDLVFWRSDPTNPGYISHVAIYWGNGKVLQAPRTGDVVKISPLSTRNLAGIVRVSPAVAARVR
;
A
#
# COMPACT_ATOMS: atom_id res chain seq x y z
N MET A 1 18.29 65.94 14.73
CA MET A 1 18.79 64.92 13.77
C MET A 1 19.11 63.64 14.57
N ILE A 2 18.19 62.70 14.71
CA ILE A 2 18.50 61.32 15.11
C ILE A 2 17.47 60.44 14.44
N ARG A 3 17.90 59.58 13.48
CA ARG A 3 17.11 58.60 12.79
C ARG A 3 16.86 57.40 13.74
N ARG A 4 15.60 57.10 14.01
CA ARG A 4 15.21 55.82 14.64
C ARG A 4 15.02 54.74 13.56
N ALA A 5 15.81 53.68 13.66
CA ALA A 5 15.64 52.46 12.91
C ALA A 5 14.40 51.71 13.43
N ARG A 6 13.49 51.29 12.53
CA ARG A 6 12.40 50.35 12.83
C ARG A 6 12.92 48.92 12.66
N GLY A 7 12.83 48.11 13.71
CA GLY A 7 13.01 46.69 13.65
C GLY A 7 11.80 45.98 12.97
N PRO A 8 11.97 44.77 12.43
CA PRO A 8 10.90 44.05 11.76
C PRO A 8 9.91 43.47 12.80
N ALA A 9 8.64 43.67 12.50
CA ALA A 9 7.53 43.13 13.29
C ALA A 9 7.45 41.60 13.13
N ASP A 10 7.40 40.88 14.24
CA ASP A 10 7.06 39.47 14.33
C ASP A 10 5.66 39.24 13.79
N SER A 11 5.56 38.42 12.74
CA SER A 11 4.28 37.90 12.25
C SER A 11 3.92 36.65 13.03
N PRO A 12 2.68 36.49 13.51
CA PRO A 12 2.25 35.31 14.23
C PRO A 12 2.20 34.10 13.29
N HIS A 13 2.82 33.00 13.70
CA HIS A 13 2.75 31.72 13.00
C HIS A 13 1.27 31.27 12.90
N ALA A 14 0.75 31.25 11.67
CA ALA A 14 -0.49 30.60 11.37
C ALA A 14 -0.34 29.08 11.59
N PRO A 15 -1.35 28.37 12.18
CA PRO A 15 -1.31 26.94 12.35
C PRO A 15 -1.22 26.25 10.98
N GLY A 16 -0.26 25.34 10.83
CA GLY A 16 0.04 24.65 9.57
C GLY A 16 -1.19 23.96 8.99
N GLY A 17 -1.74 24.53 7.94
CA GLY A 17 -2.86 23.97 7.21
C GLY A 17 -2.53 22.60 6.63
N ILE A 18 -3.49 21.70 6.66
CA ILE A 18 -3.42 20.37 6.04
C ILE A 18 -3.17 20.57 4.55
N ARG A 19 -1.99 20.23 4.06
CA ARG A 19 -1.67 20.30 2.63
C ARG A 19 -2.39 19.19 1.89
N GLN A 20 -3.24 19.57 0.93
CA GLN A 20 -3.96 18.66 0.03
C GLN A 20 -3.04 18.11 -1.06
N ASP A 21 -2.07 17.30 -0.70
CA ASP A 21 -1.27 16.58 -1.68
C ASP A 21 -1.83 15.15 -1.83
N LEU A 22 -2.81 15.03 -2.73
CA LEU A 22 -3.46 13.78 -3.09
C LEU A 22 -2.79 13.09 -4.28
N SER A 23 -1.61 13.56 -4.72
CA SER A 23 -0.89 13.02 -5.88
C SER A 23 -0.52 11.54 -5.73
N PHE A 24 -0.52 11.03 -4.51
CA PHE A 24 -0.25 9.63 -4.19
C PHE A 24 -1.42 8.69 -4.52
N LEU A 25 -2.65 9.17 -4.49
CA LEU A 25 -3.83 8.33 -4.73
C LEU A 25 -3.98 7.89 -6.19
N VAL A 26 -3.35 8.61 -7.13
CA VAL A 26 -3.38 8.25 -8.55
C VAL A 26 -2.06 8.61 -9.21
N ASN A 27 -1.22 7.63 -9.48
CA ASN A 27 -0.04 7.79 -10.33
C ASN A 27 -0.50 7.96 -11.79
N GLY A 28 -0.70 9.17 -12.23
CA GLY A 28 -1.18 9.51 -13.56
C GLY A 28 -0.50 10.72 -14.17
N GLY A 29 0.47 10.49 -15.06
CA GLY A 29 0.80 11.42 -16.13
C GLY A 29 1.98 12.35 -15.92
N ARG A 30 3.16 12.00 -16.44
CA ARG A 30 4.20 12.95 -16.83
C ARG A 30 4.62 12.77 -18.29
N LYS A 31 4.88 13.93 -18.89
CA LYS A 31 5.11 14.21 -20.32
C LYS A 31 6.29 13.44 -20.93
N ARG A 32 6.10 13.02 -22.17
CA ARG A 32 7.12 12.42 -23.07
C ARG A 32 8.23 13.40 -23.37
N GLY A 33 9.48 13.02 -23.06
CA GLY A 33 10.68 13.54 -23.68
C GLY A 33 11.28 12.46 -24.59
N ARG A 34 11.33 12.74 -25.90
CA ARG A 34 12.03 11.91 -26.89
C ARG A 34 13.54 11.95 -26.64
N ARG A 35 14.20 10.81 -26.48
CA ARG A 35 15.63 10.68 -26.78
C ARG A 35 15.89 9.42 -27.59
N ARG A 36 16.78 9.58 -28.59
CA ARG A 36 17.12 8.64 -29.66
C ARG A 36 17.96 7.48 -29.14
N ALA A 37 17.75 6.32 -29.75
CA ALA A 37 18.54 5.10 -29.55
C ALA A 37 19.92 5.21 -30.25
N LEU A 38 20.94 4.68 -29.58
CA LEU A 38 22.21 4.29 -30.23
C LEU A 38 22.40 2.80 -30.01
N HIS A 39 22.58 2.07 -31.12
CA HIS A 39 22.91 0.64 -31.12
C HIS A 39 24.40 0.47 -30.87
N SER A 40 24.81 -0.49 -30.05
CA SER A 40 26.09 -1.19 -30.26
C SER A 40 25.94 -2.66 -29.89
N ARG A 41 26.44 -3.49 -30.82
CA ARG A 41 26.51 -4.95 -30.74
C ARG A 41 27.79 -5.34 -30.00
N LEU A 42 27.70 -6.21 -28.99
CA LEU A 42 28.79 -7.08 -28.50
C LEU A 42 28.26 -8.00 -27.39
N VAL A 43 27.93 -9.22 -27.70
CA VAL A 43 27.76 -10.34 -26.77
C VAL A 43 28.14 -11.58 -27.58
N PRO A 44 29.00 -12.55 -27.13
CA PRO A 44 28.49 -13.59 -26.25
C PRO A 44 29.52 -14.31 -25.32
N TYR A 45 30.30 -13.66 -24.51
CA TYR A 45 31.25 -14.36 -23.62
C TYR A 45 31.06 -14.09 -22.09
N ILE A 46 29.99 -13.42 -21.69
CA ILE A 46 29.78 -13.00 -20.28
C ILE A 46 28.96 -14.01 -19.46
N SER A 47 28.30 -14.97 -20.12
CA SER A 47 27.29 -15.82 -19.45
C SER A 47 27.85 -16.88 -18.48
N VAL A 48 29.08 -17.32 -18.67
CA VAL A 48 29.69 -18.39 -17.86
C VAL A 48 30.43 -17.83 -16.61
N THR A 49 31.06 -16.68 -16.75
CA THR A 49 31.77 -16.02 -15.65
C THR A 49 30.81 -15.42 -14.61
N LEU A 50 29.61 -15.00 -15.01
CA LEU A 50 28.63 -14.40 -14.10
C LEU A 50 27.99 -15.41 -13.14
N ALA A 51 27.76 -16.66 -13.59
CA ALA A 51 27.23 -17.71 -12.72
C ALA A 51 28.26 -18.11 -11.64
N LEU A 52 29.56 -18.04 -11.94
CA LEU A 52 30.64 -18.32 -11.00
C LEU A 52 30.83 -17.18 -9.97
N VAL A 53 30.66 -15.93 -10.37
CA VAL A 53 30.77 -14.79 -9.44
C VAL A 53 29.60 -14.78 -8.46
N ILE A 54 28.37 -15.06 -8.90
CA ILE A 54 27.21 -15.17 -7.98
C ILE A 54 27.38 -16.35 -7.02
N ALA A 55 27.94 -17.46 -7.47
CA ALA A 55 28.22 -18.61 -6.61
C ALA A 55 29.35 -18.34 -5.59
N ALA A 56 30.38 -17.58 -6.00
CA ALA A 56 31.49 -17.21 -5.10
C ALA A 56 31.08 -16.18 -4.04
N ASP A 57 30.27 -15.15 -4.42
CA ASP A 57 29.77 -14.16 -3.46
C ASP A 57 28.74 -14.77 -2.49
N LEU A 58 27.96 -15.77 -2.92
CA LEU A 58 27.06 -16.54 -2.06
C LEU A 58 27.83 -17.46 -1.09
N ALA A 59 28.99 -17.97 -1.47
CA ALA A 59 29.85 -18.79 -0.60
C ALA A 59 30.55 -17.95 0.48
N LEU A 60 30.99 -16.72 0.16
CA LEU A 60 31.62 -15.80 1.11
C LEU A 60 30.63 -15.25 2.16
N LEU A 61 29.32 -15.21 1.87
CA LEU A 61 28.31 -14.82 2.86
C LEU A 61 27.85 -15.98 3.75
N GLY A 62 28.28 -17.22 3.48
CA GLY A 62 27.94 -18.42 4.24
C GLY A 62 28.76 -18.66 5.52
N GLU A 63 29.83 -17.91 5.77
CA GLU A 63 30.74 -18.15 6.91
C GLU A 63 30.54 -17.25 8.14
N PHE A 64 29.38 -16.63 8.31
CA PHE A 64 29.03 -16.07 9.61
C PHE A 64 28.24 -17.08 10.42
N SER A 65 28.97 -17.93 11.16
CA SER A 65 28.42 -18.81 12.18
C SER A 65 27.75 -18.00 13.28
N ALA A 66 26.46 -18.26 13.51
CA ALA A 66 25.79 -17.84 14.72
C ALA A 66 26.28 -18.69 15.90
N PRO A 67 26.39 -18.16 17.12
CA PRO A 67 26.73 -18.96 18.28
C PRO A 67 25.65 -19.99 18.59
N ASP A 68 26.06 -21.22 18.74
CA ASP A 68 25.25 -22.31 19.28
C ASP A 68 24.97 -22.02 20.75
N ASP A 69 23.74 -21.71 21.08
CA ASP A 69 23.15 -22.01 22.38
C ASP A 69 21.64 -21.90 22.32
N LEU A 70 20.92 -22.99 22.07
CA LEU A 70 19.50 -23.12 22.39
C LEU A 70 19.17 -24.57 22.72
N GLY A 71 18.97 -24.78 24.03
CA GLY A 71 18.45 -25.99 24.58
C GLY A 71 17.16 -26.48 23.93
N ALA A 72 17.09 -27.78 23.73
CA ALA A 72 15.93 -28.51 23.23
C ALA A 72 14.73 -28.35 24.17
N GLY A 73 13.85 -27.40 23.87
CA GLY A 73 12.51 -27.31 24.43
C GLY A 73 11.50 -27.87 23.42
N THR A 74 11.01 -29.09 23.66
CA THR A 74 9.88 -29.69 22.98
C THR A 74 8.62 -28.92 23.33
N GLY A 75 8.41 -27.76 22.72
CA GLY A 75 7.15 -27.00 22.77
C GLY A 75 6.28 -27.40 21.59
N THR A 76 5.22 -28.14 21.85
CA THR A 76 4.11 -28.38 20.92
C THR A 76 3.62 -27.03 20.35
N VAL A 77 3.87 -26.79 19.06
CA VAL A 77 3.36 -25.62 18.36
C VAL A 77 1.86 -25.83 18.15
N THR A 78 1.07 -25.44 19.13
CA THR A 78 -0.37 -25.29 18.99
C THR A 78 -0.63 -24.27 17.86
N ALA A 79 -1.24 -24.72 16.79
CA ALA A 79 -1.74 -23.86 15.72
C ALA A 79 -2.57 -22.74 16.36
N ARG A 80 -2.04 -21.51 16.36
CA ARG A 80 -2.76 -20.32 16.87
C ARG A 80 -3.97 -20.14 15.97
N LYS A 81 -5.14 -20.60 16.46
CA LYS A 81 -6.45 -20.35 15.87
C LYS A 81 -6.53 -18.87 15.54
N LEU A 82 -6.95 -18.51 14.31
CA LEU A 82 -7.21 -17.13 13.92
C LEU A 82 -7.92 -16.42 15.07
N ALA A 83 -7.34 -15.30 15.52
CA ALA A 83 -7.91 -14.55 16.63
C ALA A 83 -9.36 -14.18 16.30
N PRO A 84 -10.30 -14.29 17.24
CA PRO A 84 -11.68 -13.84 17.06
C PRO A 84 -11.70 -12.37 16.61
N GLN A 85 -12.73 -11.99 15.86
CA GLN A 85 -12.95 -10.62 15.36
C GLN A 85 -12.82 -9.53 16.46
N GLU A 86 -13.12 -9.88 17.68
CA GLU A 86 -13.01 -9.04 18.88
C GLU A 86 -11.59 -8.49 19.14
N ASN A 87 -10.55 -9.18 18.67
CA ASN A 87 -9.16 -8.75 18.87
C ASN A 87 -8.67 -7.72 17.83
N LEU A 88 -9.53 -7.31 16.90
CA LEU A 88 -9.21 -6.29 15.89
C LEU A 88 -9.73 -4.90 16.26
N ALA A 89 -10.53 -4.79 17.31
CA ALA A 89 -11.02 -3.52 17.87
C ALA A 89 -10.61 -3.38 19.33
N ALA A 90 -10.18 -2.18 19.73
CA ALA A 90 -9.94 -1.85 21.13
C ALA A 90 -11.27 -1.76 21.88
N LYS A 91 -11.28 -2.12 23.16
CA LYS A 91 -12.46 -1.92 24.00
C LYS A 91 -12.76 -0.42 24.17
N SER A 92 -14.01 -0.01 23.91
CA SER A 92 -14.53 1.34 24.14
C SER A 92 -15.66 1.27 25.17
N GLU A 93 -15.67 2.20 26.10
CA GLU A 93 -16.64 2.20 27.21
C GLU A 93 -18.00 2.77 26.80
N VAL A 94 -18.03 3.75 25.90
CA VAL A 94 -19.27 4.37 25.40
C VAL A 94 -19.10 4.71 23.92
N ALA A 95 -19.92 4.12 23.07
CA ALA A 95 -19.91 4.43 21.64
C ALA A 95 -21.29 4.90 21.18
N PRO A 96 -21.38 5.92 20.29
CA PRO A 96 -22.62 6.28 19.64
C PRO A 96 -23.21 5.09 18.88
N PRO A 97 -24.53 4.97 18.78
CA PRO A 97 -25.15 3.87 18.05
C PRO A 97 -24.81 3.93 16.55
N VAL A 98 -24.24 2.86 16.03
CA VAL A 98 -24.02 2.66 14.61
C VAL A 98 -25.16 1.78 14.07
N ARG A 99 -25.78 2.18 12.97
CA ARG A 99 -26.87 1.37 12.37
C ARG A 99 -26.35 -0.02 12.00
N PRO A 100 -27.14 -1.08 12.21
CA PRO A 100 -26.79 -2.44 11.79
C PRO A 100 -26.42 -2.48 10.31
N LEU A 101 -25.54 -3.41 9.94
CA LEU A 101 -25.21 -3.67 8.55
C LEU A 101 -26.43 -4.27 7.84
N ASP A 102 -26.95 -3.54 6.84
CA ASP A 102 -28.05 -4.04 6.00
C ASP A 102 -27.51 -4.95 4.88
N LYS A 103 -26.68 -4.39 4.00
CA LYS A 103 -26.10 -5.12 2.87
C LYS A 103 -24.74 -4.59 2.50
N LEU A 104 -23.97 -5.41 1.78
CA LEU A 104 -22.68 -5.00 1.21
C LEU A 104 -22.88 -4.37 -0.16
N HIS A 105 -22.09 -3.33 -0.43
CA HIS A 105 -21.96 -2.69 -1.72
C HIS A 105 -20.56 -2.93 -2.25
N GLU A 106 -20.43 -3.50 -3.44
CA GLU A 106 -19.14 -3.67 -4.09
C GLU A 106 -18.63 -2.31 -4.60
N PRO A 107 -17.56 -1.75 -4.03
CA PRO A 107 -17.01 -0.49 -4.49
C PRO A 107 -16.27 -0.70 -5.82
N SER A 108 -16.57 0.14 -6.81
CA SER A 108 -16.00 0.03 -8.16
C SER A 108 -14.98 1.12 -8.47
N VAL A 109 -15.25 2.33 -8.01
CA VAL A 109 -14.40 3.50 -8.28
C VAL A 109 -14.36 4.40 -7.06
N PHE A 110 -13.16 4.89 -6.74
CA PHE A 110 -12.91 5.93 -5.75
C PHE A 110 -12.56 7.24 -6.46
N VAL A 111 -13.21 8.32 -6.05
CA VAL A 111 -13.02 9.65 -6.61
C VAL A 111 -12.58 10.61 -5.53
N VAL A 112 -11.56 11.42 -5.81
CA VAL A 112 -11.11 12.48 -4.91
C VAL A 112 -10.94 13.78 -5.69
N THR A 113 -11.44 14.89 -5.12
CA THR A 113 -11.32 16.24 -5.67
C THR A 113 -10.58 17.16 -4.71
N ARG A 114 -10.02 18.26 -5.26
CA ARG A 114 -9.38 19.29 -4.41
C ARG A 114 -10.38 20.17 -3.67
N LYS A 115 -11.58 20.29 -4.21
CA LYS A 115 -12.66 21.14 -3.68
C LYS A 115 -13.90 20.30 -3.43
N PRO A 116 -14.79 20.72 -2.53
CA PRO A 116 -16.06 20.04 -2.29
C PRO A 116 -16.85 19.78 -3.58
N LEU A 117 -17.41 18.59 -3.68
CA LEU A 117 -18.33 18.24 -4.77
C LEU A 117 -19.66 18.95 -4.56
N ARG A 118 -20.05 19.79 -5.51
CA ARG A 118 -21.32 20.52 -5.47
C ARG A 118 -22.49 19.59 -5.73
N ARG A 119 -23.66 19.88 -5.15
CA ARG A 119 -24.90 19.12 -5.34
C ARG A 119 -25.20 18.87 -6.83
N ALA A 120 -25.12 19.92 -7.66
CA ALA A 120 -25.33 19.79 -9.11
C ALA A 120 -24.35 18.82 -9.80
N THR A 121 -23.12 18.68 -9.30
CA THR A 121 -22.18 17.68 -9.80
C THR A 121 -22.61 16.28 -9.38
N MET A 122 -23.03 16.12 -8.13
CA MET A 122 -23.50 14.84 -7.61
C MET A 122 -24.75 14.35 -8.35
N GLU A 123 -25.68 15.23 -8.66
CA GLU A 123 -26.87 14.91 -9.47
C GLU A 123 -26.51 14.39 -10.87
N LYS A 124 -25.44 14.91 -11.48
CA LYS A 124 -24.93 14.40 -12.76
C LYS A 124 -24.26 13.03 -12.59
N VAL A 125 -23.50 12.84 -11.52
CA VAL A 125 -22.84 11.57 -11.22
C VAL A 125 -23.84 10.46 -11.02
N VAL A 126 -24.89 10.68 -10.22
CA VAL A 126 -25.96 9.68 -9.95
C VAL A 126 -26.67 9.23 -11.24
N LYS A 127 -26.78 10.11 -12.24
CA LYS A 127 -27.42 9.81 -13.54
C LYS A 127 -26.53 8.95 -14.48
N ILE A 128 -25.28 8.70 -14.14
CA ILE A 128 -24.40 7.86 -14.97
C ILE A 128 -24.91 6.42 -14.96
N LYS A 129 -25.16 5.88 -16.15
CA LYS A 129 -25.66 4.50 -16.33
C LYS A 129 -24.74 3.47 -15.63
N GLY A 130 -25.33 2.60 -14.83
CA GLY A 130 -24.62 1.54 -14.11
C GLY A 130 -24.25 1.88 -12.67
N ILE A 131 -24.26 3.15 -12.26
CA ILE A 131 -24.09 3.52 -10.86
C ILE A 131 -25.34 3.10 -10.08
N ARG A 132 -25.12 2.40 -8.98
CA ARG A 132 -26.18 1.95 -8.08
C ARG A 132 -26.27 2.79 -6.82
N VAL A 133 -25.14 3.01 -6.19
CA VAL A 133 -25.03 3.70 -4.91
C VAL A 133 -23.74 4.50 -4.87
N ILE A 134 -23.76 5.60 -4.16
CA ILE A 134 -22.61 6.48 -3.93
C ILE A 134 -22.53 6.78 -2.44
N GLU A 135 -21.33 6.69 -1.89
CA GLU A 135 -21.00 7.11 -0.54
C GLU A 135 -20.14 8.36 -0.57
N LEU A 136 -20.53 9.39 0.16
CA LEU A 136 -19.77 10.63 0.33
C LEU A 136 -18.75 10.50 1.46
N ALA A 137 -17.55 11.02 1.23
CA ALA A 137 -16.49 11.03 2.22
C ALA A 137 -15.70 12.36 2.18
N ASP A 138 -14.93 12.57 3.24
CA ASP A 138 -14.03 13.71 3.42
C ASP A 138 -12.59 13.18 3.38
N ALA A 139 -11.85 13.42 2.30
CA ALA A 139 -10.51 12.84 2.09
C ALA A 139 -9.40 13.85 2.40
N ALA A 140 -8.39 13.41 3.16
CA ALA A 140 -7.16 14.16 3.37
C ALA A 140 -5.97 13.23 3.59
N SER A 141 -4.77 13.75 3.31
CA SER A 141 -3.51 13.15 3.76
C SER A 141 -3.12 13.81 5.08
N ILE A 142 -3.01 13.02 6.14
CA ILE A 142 -2.62 13.51 7.48
C ILE A 142 -1.35 12.80 7.95
N THR A 143 -0.73 13.35 9.00
CA THR A 143 0.38 12.69 9.68
C THR A 143 -0.13 12.05 10.96
N ILE A 144 0.04 10.74 11.12
CA ILE A 144 -0.25 9.99 12.34
C ILE A 144 1.06 9.36 12.81
N ASP A 145 1.49 9.69 14.01
CA ASP A 145 2.75 9.19 14.59
C ASP A 145 3.94 9.32 13.63
N GLY A 146 4.10 10.51 13.03
CA GLY A 146 5.16 10.80 12.05
C GLY A 146 4.96 10.17 10.66
N LYS A 147 3.93 9.34 10.45
CA LYS A 147 3.65 8.65 9.18
C LYS A 147 2.60 9.39 8.39
N ARG A 148 2.87 9.62 7.10
CA ARG A 148 1.88 10.21 6.18
C ARG A 148 0.86 9.15 5.78
N VAL A 149 -0.41 9.40 6.11
CA VAL A 149 -1.52 8.44 6.00
C VAL A 149 -2.65 9.02 5.16
N GLN A 150 -3.13 8.26 4.19
CA GLN A 150 -4.30 8.62 3.40
C GLN A 150 -5.56 8.27 4.19
N THR A 151 -6.32 9.28 4.57
CA THR A 151 -7.40 9.15 5.55
C THR A 151 -8.73 9.61 4.98
N LEU A 152 -9.80 8.88 5.32
CA LEU A 152 -11.18 9.27 5.02
C LEU A 152 -11.95 9.58 6.28
N GLY A 153 -12.68 10.70 6.26
CA GLY A 153 -13.79 10.98 7.17
C GLY A 153 -15.09 10.44 6.58
N VAL A 154 -15.75 9.53 7.27
CA VAL A 154 -16.92 8.79 6.77
C VAL A 154 -18.08 8.78 7.76
N ASP A 155 -19.29 8.52 7.29
CA ASP A 155 -20.39 8.06 8.15
C ASP A 155 -20.19 6.57 8.46
N PRO A 156 -19.91 6.20 9.71
CA PRO A 156 -19.64 4.80 10.08
C PRO A 156 -20.79 3.85 9.74
N SER A 157 -22.04 4.34 9.79
CA SER A 157 -23.23 3.54 9.56
C SER A 157 -23.45 3.17 8.09
N SER A 158 -23.10 4.06 7.16
CA SER A 158 -23.28 3.81 5.71
C SER A 158 -22.02 3.29 5.06
N PHE A 159 -20.85 3.87 5.41
CA PHE A 159 -19.59 3.52 4.78
C PHE A 159 -19.15 2.08 5.04
N ARG A 160 -19.51 1.49 6.20
CA ARG A 160 -19.23 0.08 6.51
C ARG A 160 -19.67 -0.88 5.41
N SER A 161 -20.75 -0.55 4.72
CA SER A 161 -21.32 -1.34 3.63
C SER A 161 -20.40 -1.46 2.40
N TYR A 162 -19.39 -0.60 2.27
CA TYR A 162 -18.45 -0.58 1.15
C TYR A 162 -17.10 -1.25 1.47
N THR A 163 -16.94 -1.78 2.67
CA THR A 163 -15.71 -2.42 3.11
C THR A 163 -15.79 -3.95 2.98
N PRO A 164 -14.67 -4.69 3.06
CA PRO A 164 -14.69 -6.15 3.08
C PRO A 164 -15.60 -6.69 4.17
N LYS A 165 -16.24 -7.83 3.92
CA LYS A 165 -17.26 -8.44 4.81
C LYS A 165 -16.80 -8.49 6.27
N VAL A 166 -15.54 -8.89 6.53
CA VAL A 166 -14.99 -8.98 7.90
C VAL A 166 -14.98 -7.61 8.57
N THR A 167 -14.50 -6.58 7.88
CA THR A 167 -14.52 -5.18 8.37
C THR A 167 -15.95 -4.68 8.52
N ALA A 168 -16.79 -4.86 7.53
CA ALA A 168 -18.18 -4.40 7.52
C ALA A 168 -19.00 -4.96 8.69
N SER A 169 -18.80 -6.22 9.05
CA SER A 169 -19.55 -6.92 10.11
C SER A 169 -19.03 -6.66 11.53
N SER A 170 -17.95 -5.89 11.69
CA SER A 170 -17.35 -5.60 13.00
C SER A 170 -18.04 -4.40 13.66
N ASP A 171 -19.08 -4.63 14.46
CA ASP A 171 -19.83 -3.56 15.13
C ASP A 171 -18.90 -2.74 16.07
N GLY A 172 -18.04 -3.41 16.84
CA GLY A 172 -17.09 -2.75 17.75
C GLY A 172 -16.09 -1.83 17.01
N LEU A 173 -15.65 -2.19 15.81
CA LEU A 173 -14.81 -1.34 14.98
C LEU A 173 -15.55 -0.04 14.62
N TRP A 174 -16.76 -0.15 14.08
CA TRP A 174 -17.53 1.01 13.62
C TRP A 174 -18.04 1.87 14.79
N ALA A 175 -18.31 1.25 15.94
CA ALA A 175 -18.59 1.97 17.20
C ALA A 175 -17.38 2.82 17.63
N ASN A 176 -16.16 2.27 17.59
CA ASN A 176 -14.94 3.02 17.89
C ASN A 176 -14.72 4.19 16.91
N VAL A 177 -14.93 3.98 15.61
CA VAL A 177 -14.87 5.07 14.62
C VAL A 177 -15.92 6.15 14.90
N ALA A 178 -17.15 5.76 15.27
CA ALA A 178 -18.22 6.69 15.62
C ALA A 178 -17.87 7.50 16.88
N SER A 179 -17.15 6.92 17.84
CA SER A 179 -16.65 7.59 19.05
C SER A 179 -15.48 8.56 18.78
N GLY A 180 -14.98 8.64 17.54
CA GLY A 180 -13.87 9.52 17.17
C GLY A 180 -12.50 8.87 17.16
N ASP A 181 -12.42 7.56 17.36
CA ASP A 181 -11.18 6.79 17.19
C ASP A 181 -10.81 6.65 15.68
N VAL A 182 -9.55 6.32 15.46
CA VAL A 182 -9.05 6.02 14.12
C VAL A 182 -9.04 4.52 13.89
N ALA A 183 -9.67 4.04 12.83
CA ALA A 183 -9.42 2.72 12.29
C ALA A 183 -8.31 2.82 11.24
N VAL A 184 -7.23 2.05 11.40
CA VAL A 184 -6.09 2.01 10.48
C VAL A 184 -6.07 0.69 9.71
N SER A 185 -5.47 0.68 8.50
CA SER A 185 -5.28 -0.57 7.77
C SER A 185 -4.47 -1.56 8.63
N PHE A 186 -4.79 -2.86 8.50
CA PHE A 186 -4.08 -3.89 9.27
C PHE A 186 -2.56 -3.82 9.06
N VAL A 187 -2.13 -3.56 7.82
CA VAL A 187 -0.72 -3.45 7.49
C VAL A 187 -0.09 -2.21 8.14
N LEU A 188 -0.76 -1.06 8.13
CA LEU A 188 -0.29 0.13 8.83
C LEU A 188 -0.23 -0.08 10.35
N GLY A 189 -1.21 -0.77 10.92
CA GLY A 189 -1.21 -1.13 12.34
C GLY A 189 -0.08 -2.09 12.69
N ASN A 190 -0.05 -3.25 12.03
CA ASN A 190 0.87 -4.35 12.32
C ASN A 190 2.31 -4.05 11.89
N ASP A 191 2.50 -3.63 10.63
CA ASP A 191 3.83 -3.38 10.06
C ASP A 191 4.27 -1.93 10.28
N GLY A 192 3.32 -0.99 10.28
CA GLY A 192 3.56 0.42 10.54
C GLY A 192 3.75 0.76 12.02
N GLY A 193 3.44 -0.16 12.96
CA GLY A 193 3.69 -0.01 14.40
C GLY A 193 2.67 0.87 15.13
N LEU A 194 1.47 1.09 14.57
CA LEU A 194 0.39 1.79 15.25
C LEU A 194 -0.39 0.81 16.15
N THR A 195 -0.06 0.78 17.42
CA THR A 195 -0.59 -0.21 18.37
C THR A 195 -2.06 0.05 18.71
N LEU A 196 -2.87 -1.01 18.60
CA LEU A 196 -4.29 -0.99 18.96
C LEU A 196 -4.53 -0.51 20.40
N GLY A 197 -5.49 0.38 20.58
CA GLY A 197 -5.88 0.97 21.86
C GLY A 197 -4.98 2.12 22.33
N ARG A 198 -3.83 2.36 21.71
CA ARG A 198 -2.94 3.47 22.06
C ARG A 198 -3.35 4.78 21.40
N SER A 199 -3.11 5.88 22.11
CA SER A 199 -3.15 7.23 21.56
C SER A 199 -1.78 7.60 21.02
N VAL A 200 -1.76 8.19 19.83
CA VAL A 200 -0.55 8.59 19.11
C VAL A 200 -0.67 10.03 18.61
N PRO A 201 0.45 10.74 18.41
CA PRO A 201 0.41 12.09 17.85
C PRO A 201 -0.28 12.14 16.50
N GLY A 202 -1.17 13.12 16.30
CA GLY A 202 -1.88 13.37 15.05
C GLY A 202 -2.23 14.85 14.89
N PRO A 203 -2.87 15.24 13.79
CA PRO A 203 -3.30 16.62 13.61
C PRO A 203 -4.30 17.00 14.72
N GLY A 204 -4.08 18.16 15.33
CA GLY A 204 -4.96 18.65 16.41
C GLY A 204 -4.83 17.94 17.75
N GLY A 205 -3.76 17.13 17.97
CA GLY A 205 -3.48 16.47 19.25
C GLY A 205 -3.34 14.95 19.16
N GLN A 206 -3.88 14.22 20.12
CA GLN A 206 -3.80 12.76 20.18
C GLN A 206 -4.95 12.11 19.42
N LEU A 207 -4.61 11.03 18.71
CA LEU A 207 -5.56 10.14 18.03
C LEU A 207 -5.44 8.74 18.61
N ARG A 208 -6.55 8.17 19.12
CA ARG A 208 -6.58 6.79 19.59
C ARG A 208 -6.76 5.82 18.42
N ILE A 209 -5.93 4.78 18.37
CA ILE A 209 -6.05 3.71 17.37
C ILE A 209 -7.11 2.72 17.85
N GLY A 210 -8.34 2.90 17.35
CA GLY A 210 -9.50 2.14 17.82
C GLY A 210 -9.66 0.78 17.17
N ALA A 211 -9.13 0.59 15.94
CA ALA A 211 -9.27 -0.67 15.22
C ALA A 211 -8.21 -0.87 14.14
N TYR A 212 -7.99 -2.15 13.80
CA TYR A 212 -7.29 -2.55 12.58
C TYR A 212 -8.30 -3.04 11.56
N ALA A 213 -8.29 -2.45 10.37
CA ALA A 213 -9.18 -2.84 9.29
C ALA A 213 -8.69 -2.41 7.93
N THR A 214 -8.63 -3.32 7.00
CA THR A 214 -8.38 -2.98 5.60
C THR A 214 -9.68 -2.54 4.93
N MET A 215 -9.67 -1.35 4.34
CA MET A 215 -10.89 -0.78 3.75
C MET A 215 -11.23 -1.34 2.38
N GLY A 216 -10.32 -2.11 1.76
CA GLY A 216 -10.51 -2.66 0.43
C GLY A 216 -10.43 -1.62 -0.71
N MET A 217 -9.94 -0.42 -0.43
CA MET A 217 -9.92 0.72 -1.35
C MET A 217 -8.49 1.18 -1.70
N GLY A 218 -7.56 0.24 -1.81
CA GLY A 218 -6.19 0.49 -2.25
C GLY A 218 -5.41 1.42 -1.32
N ALA A 219 -5.34 2.70 -1.64
CA ALA A 219 -4.51 3.66 -0.93
C ALA A 219 -5.15 4.29 0.32
N VAL A 220 -6.32 3.81 0.77
CA VAL A 220 -6.94 4.30 2.01
C VAL A 220 -6.40 3.50 3.18
N ASP A 221 -5.60 4.15 4.01
CA ASP A 221 -4.90 3.52 5.14
C ASP A 221 -5.55 3.82 6.49
N ALA A 222 -6.40 4.85 6.58
CA ALA A 222 -7.10 5.19 7.81
C ALA A 222 -8.50 5.75 7.57
N VAL A 223 -9.37 5.54 8.55
CA VAL A 223 -10.75 6.03 8.55
C VAL A 223 -11.08 6.64 9.91
N LEU A 224 -11.77 7.77 9.88
CA LEU A 224 -12.35 8.48 11.04
C LEU A 224 -13.84 8.69 10.80
N SER A 225 -14.60 9.06 11.83
CA SER A 225 -15.92 9.64 11.63
C SER A 225 -15.82 11.00 10.91
N ARG A 226 -16.87 11.38 10.17
CA ARG A 226 -16.92 12.69 9.51
C ARG A 226 -16.79 13.84 10.49
N ASP A 227 -17.37 13.71 11.68
CA ASP A 227 -17.29 14.76 12.70
C ASP A 227 -15.85 14.93 13.21
N LYS A 228 -15.15 13.83 13.45
CA LYS A 228 -13.71 13.88 13.78
C LYS A 228 -12.90 14.46 12.63
N ALA A 229 -13.13 14.03 11.38
CA ALA A 229 -12.45 14.57 10.21
C ALA A 229 -12.64 16.09 10.06
N ARG A 230 -13.87 16.57 10.28
CA ARG A 230 -14.20 18.01 10.26
C ARG A 230 -13.48 18.78 11.36
N SER A 231 -13.44 18.24 12.58
CA SER A 231 -12.70 18.86 13.68
C SER A 231 -11.20 18.96 13.40
N LEU A 232 -10.67 18.08 12.55
CA LEU A 232 -9.28 18.10 12.07
C LEU A 232 -9.08 18.97 10.81
N GLY A 233 -10.12 19.63 10.32
CA GLY A 233 -10.05 20.54 9.17
C GLY A 233 -10.03 19.83 7.79
N PHE A 234 -10.58 18.63 7.68
CA PHE A 234 -10.68 17.95 6.38
C PHE A 234 -11.57 18.73 5.42
N PRO A 235 -11.23 18.75 4.12
CA PRO A 235 -12.14 19.24 3.08
C PRO A 235 -13.42 18.41 3.08
N GLN A 236 -14.57 19.06 3.24
CA GLN A 236 -15.84 18.36 3.27
C GLN A 236 -16.31 17.92 1.88
N ASN A 237 -16.90 16.73 1.78
CA ASN A 237 -17.51 16.20 0.55
C ASN A 237 -16.59 16.26 -0.69
N ASN A 238 -15.29 16.04 -0.49
CA ASN A 238 -14.32 16.06 -1.57
C ASN A 238 -13.98 14.66 -2.10
N ALA A 239 -14.64 13.62 -1.59
CA ALA A 239 -14.45 12.26 -2.05
C ALA A 239 -15.80 11.52 -2.18
N ILE A 240 -15.84 10.54 -3.08
CA ILE A 240 -16.95 9.59 -3.19
C ILE A 240 -16.44 8.18 -3.48
N VAL A 241 -17.10 7.20 -2.89
CA VAL A 241 -17.02 5.79 -3.28
C VAL A 241 -18.22 5.46 -4.15
N VAL A 242 -17.99 4.94 -5.34
CA VAL A 242 -19.03 4.61 -6.30
C VAL A 242 -19.15 3.09 -6.42
N SER A 243 -20.34 2.56 -6.19
CA SER A 243 -20.69 1.17 -6.48
C SER A 243 -21.41 1.07 -7.82
N ALA A 244 -20.79 0.36 -8.77
CA ALA A 244 -21.30 0.10 -10.11
C ALA A 244 -20.86 -1.30 -10.59
N PRO A 245 -21.26 -2.39 -9.89
CA PRO A 245 -20.65 -3.72 -10.04
C PRO A 245 -20.84 -4.35 -11.43
N LYS A 246 -21.81 -3.88 -12.21
CA LYS A 246 -22.06 -4.35 -13.58
C LYS A 246 -21.53 -3.42 -14.67
N ALA A 247 -20.88 -2.31 -14.30
CA ALA A 247 -20.35 -1.37 -15.27
C ALA A 247 -18.93 -1.73 -15.71
N ASP A 248 -18.62 -1.49 -16.99
CA ASP A 248 -17.22 -1.50 -17.43
C ASP A 248 -16.46 -0.38 -16.72
N THR A 249 -15.43 -0.71 -15.99
CA THR A 249 -14.68 0.22 -15.15
C THR A 249 -14.04 1.34 -15.99
N ALA A 250 -13.55 1.04 -17.18
CA ALA A 250 -12.92 2.05 -18.04
C ALA A 250 -13.95 3.02 -18.61
N ALA A 251 -15.13 2.52 -19.02
CA ALA A 251 -16.24 3.36 -19.47
C ALA A 251 -16.78 4.23 -18.32
N LEU A 252 -16.94 3.66 -17.12
CA LEU A 252 -17.36 4.37 -15.91
C LEU A 252 -16.40 5.51 -15.56
N ARG A 253 -15.09 5.25 -15.57
CA ARG A 253 -14.07 6.29 -15.33
C ARG A 253 -14.18 7.43 -16.34
N ARG A 254 -14.30 7.12 -17.64
CA ARG A 254 -14.48 8.15 -18.69
C ARG A 254 -15.76 8.95 -18.49
N ALA A 255 -16.86 8.31 -18.11
CA ALA A 255 -18.12 8.99 -17.83
C ALA A 255 -18.02 9.92 -16.62
N LEU A 256 -17.39 9.46 -15.53
CA LEU A 256 -17.13 10.28 -14.35
C LEU A 256 -16.22 11.47 -14.68
N GLN A 257 -15.15 11.29 -15.44
CA GLN A 257 -14.23 12.36 -15.82
C GLN A 257 -14.89 13.48 -16.66
N ARG A 258 -15.96 13.18 -17.39
CA ARG A 258 -16.72 14.21 -18.16
C ARG A 258 -17.56 15.11 -17.28
N VAL A 259 -18.07 14.62 -16.15
CA VAL A 259 -19.00 15.35 -15.28
C VAL A 259 -18.31 15.94 -14.04
N LEU A 260 -17.16 15.41 -13.66
CA LEU A 260 -16.41 15.85 -12.50
C LEU A 260 -15.52 17.06 -12.84
N PRO A 261 -15.18 17.92 -11.86
CA PRO A 261 -14.27 19.04 -12.04
C PRO A 261 -12.92 18.63 -12.64
N LYS A 262 -12.29 19.49 -13.44
CA LYS A 262 -10.93 19.25 -13.94
C LYS A 262 -9.94 19.03 -12.77
N GLY A 263 -9.03 18.06 -12.93
CA GLY A 263 -8.06 17.69 -11.90
C GLY A 263 -8.60 16.71 -10.84
N THR A 264 -9.83 16.24 -11.02
CA THR A 264 -10.39 15.15 -10.19
C THR A 264 -9.60 13.85 -10.45
N GLN A 265 -9.27 13.17 -9.37
CA GLN A 265 -8.67 11.85 -9.40
C GLN A 265 -9.76 10.79 -9.37
N VAL A 266 -9.69 9.83 -10.29
CA VAL A 266 -10.65 8.74 -10.43
C VAL A 266 -9.88 7.42 -10.49
N ALA A 267 -9.87 6.68 -9.39
CA ALA A 267 -9.17 5.41 -9.24
C ALA A 267 -10.17 4.24 -9.29
N ALA A 268 -9.83 3.21 -10.05
CA ALA A 268 -10.56 1.95 -9.95
C ALA A 268 -10.24 1.27 -8.62
N ILE A 269 -11.29 0.78 -7.95
CA ILE A 269 -11.14 -0.08 -6.78
C ILE A 269 -11.18 -1.52 -7.29
N ASN A 270 -10.26 -2.35 -6.81
CA ASN A 270 -10.12 -3.73 -7.30
C ASN A 270 -10.16 -3.79 -8.84
N PRO A 271 -9.20 -3.13 -9.53
CA PRO A 271 -9.14 -3.32 -10.96
C PRO A 271 -9.04 -4.85 -11.18
N VAL A 272 -9.93 -5.40 -12.02
CA VAL A 272 -9.79 -6.79 -12.48
C VAL A 272 -8.50 -6.83 -13.30
N LEU A 273 -7.40 -6.99 -12.59
CA LEU A 273 -6.13 -7.25 -13.22
C LEU A 273 -6.25 -8.70 -13.69
N ALA A 274 -6.36 -8.89 -14.99
CA ALA A 274 -6.37 -10.22 -15.58
C ALA A 274 -5.21 -11.02 -14.98
N ALA A 275 -5.51 -12.16 -14.39
CA ALA A 275 -4.47 -13.03 -13.83
C ALA A 275 -3.38 -13.20 -14.89
N PRO A 276 -2.11 -13.00 -14.54
CA PRO A 276 -1.03 -13.15 -15.51
C PRO A 276 -1.08 -14.55 -16.12
N LYS A 277 -0.87 -14.64 -17.44
CA LYS A 277 -0.81 -15.94 -18.13
C LYS A 277 0.24 -16.84 -17.47
N LYS A 278 0.04 -18.15 -17.47
CA LYS A 278 1.00 -19.13 -16.95
C LYS A 278 2.38 -18.96 -17.59
N VAL A 279 3.46 -19.23 -16.84
CA VAL A 279 4.85 -19.04 -17.29
C VAL A 279 5.15 -19.69 -18.64
N ALA A 280 4.61 -20.88 -18.88
CA ALA A 280 4.80 -21.62 -20.13
C ALA A 280 4.41 -20.87 -21.43
N GLN A 281 3.64 -19.77 -21.31
CA GLN A 281 3.21 -18.95 -22.44
C GLN A 281 4.08 -17.69 -22.65
N TRP A 282 5.18 -17.56 -21.89
CA TRP A 282 6.06 -16.39 -21.93
C TRP A 282 7.40 -16.77 -22.54
N SER A 283 7.90 -15.96 -23.47
CA SER A 283 9.26 -16.10 -23.98
C SER A 283 10.29 -15.68 -22.94
N SER A 284 11.49 -16.24 -22.98
CA SER A 284 12.61 -15.88 -22.09
C SER A 284 12.94 -14.38 -22.11
N GLY A 285 12.83 -13.73 -23.26
CA GLY A 285 13.02 -12.28 -23.41
C GLY A 285 11.94 -11.39 -22.78
N SER A 286 10.86 -12.00 -22.23
CA SER A 286 9.81 -11.26 -21.51
C SER A 286 10.20 -10.89 -20.09
N PHE A 287 11.26 -11.48 -19.54
CA PHE A 287 11.69 -11.31 -18.15
C PHE A 287 12.92 -10.43 -18.03
N MET A 288 13.32 -10.15 -16.80
CA MET A 288 14.56 -9.43 -16.52
C MET A 288 15.75 -10.23 -17.03
N THR A 289 16.73 -9.53 -17.58
CA THR A 289 18.01 -10.12 -17.99
C THR A 289 18.83 -10.48 -16.72
N ALA A 290 19.83 -11.36 -16.87
CA ALA A 290 20.75 -11.71 -15.79
C ALA A 290 21.44 -10.46 -15.20
N SER A 291 21.86 -9.53 -16.04
CA SER A 291 22.45 -8.26 -15.60
C SER A 291 21.47 -7.40 -14.80
N GLN A 292 20.20 -7.33 -15.20
CA GLN A 292 19.18 -6.60 -14.45
C GLN A 292 18.90 -7.27 -13.10
N LEU A 293 18.82 -8.60 -13.04
CA LEU A 293 18.62 -9.35 -11.79
C LEU A 293 19.79 -9.12 -10.84
N THR A 294 21.03 -9.26 -11.31
CA THR A 294 22.23 -8.99 -10.51
C THR A 294 22.21 -7.57 -9.94
N THR A 295 21.96 -6.58 -10.79
CA THR A 295 21.90 -5.17 -10.35
C THR A 295 20.82 -4.94 -9.29
N ALA A 296 19.62 -5.51 -9.48
CA ALA A 296 18.51 -5.36 -8.51
C ALA A 296 18.85 -6.03 -7.18
N LEU A 297 19.39 -7.26 -7.20
CA LEU A 297 19.77 -8.00 -6.02
C LEU A 297 20.90 -7.31 -5.25
N GLN A 298 21.96 -6.87 -5.93
CA GLN A 298 23.05 -6.11 -5.32
C GLN A 298 22.58 -4.80 -4.73
N ALA A 299 21.69 -4.07 -5.44
CA ALA A 299 21.09 -2.85 -4.93
C ALA A 299 20.28 -3.10 -3.63
N ALA A 300 19.47 -4.16 -3.60
CA ALA A 300 18.73 -4.54 -2.40
C ALA A 300 19.65 -4.97 -1.25
N ALA A 301 20.66 -5.80 -1.53
CA ALA A 301 21.63 -6.28 -0.54
C ALA A 301 22.46 -5.12 0.05
N GLY A 302 22.81 -4.13 -0.74
CA GLY A 302 23.47 -2.90 -0.27
C GLY A 302 22.62 -2.05 0.69
N LYS A 303 21.38 -2.48 0.98
CA LYS A 303 20.48 -1.83 1.93
C LYS A 303 20.20 -2.65 3.19
N LEU A 304 20.90 -3.78 3.37
CA LEU A 304 20.83 -4.56 4.61
C LEU A 304 21.14 -3.68 5.83
N GLY A 305 20.37 -3.88 6.90
CA GLY A 305 20.45 -3.08 8.12
C GLY A 305 19.76 -1.71 8.07
N ARG A 306 19.25 -1.24 6.91
CA ARG A 306 18.49 0.01 6.83
C ARG A 306 17.12 -0.14 7.49
N PRO A 307 16.65 0.88 8.26
CA PRO A 307 15.39 0.78 9.00
C PRO A 307 14.18 0.60 8.08
N TYR A 308 13.22 -0.20 8.55
CA TYR A 308 11.88 -0.14 7.99
C TYR A 308 11.19 1.15 8.41
N VAL A 309 10.60 1.85 7.45
CA VAL A 309 9.72 2.99 7.70
C VAL A 309 8.52 2.88 6.77
N TRP A 310 7.31 2.91 7.34
CA TRP A 310 6.07 2.86 6.57
C TRP A 310 6.02 3.94 5.49
N GLY A 311 5.70 3.54 4.25
CA GLY A 311 5.60 4.45 3.11
C GLY A 311 6.94 4.89 2.51
N ALA A 312 8.08 4.44 3.02
CA ALA A 312 9.40 4.84 2.53
C ALA A 312 9.81 4.08 1.26
N GLU A 313 10.45 4.82 0.33
CA GLU A 313 10.90 4.34 -0.99
C GLU A 313 12.43 4.37 -1.13
N GLY A 314 13.17 4.58 -0.05
CA GLY A 314 14.62 4.70 -0.03
C GLY A 314 15.13 6.16 -0.20
N PRO A 315 16.45 6.38 -0.25
CA PRO A 315 17.54 5.39 -0.24
C PRO A 315 17.97 4.89 1.14
N ASP A 316 17.49 5.52 2.24
CA ASP A 316 17.97 5.25 3.59
C ASP A 316 17.00 4.46 4.47
N THR A 317 15.73 4.49 4.13
CA THR A 317 14.66 3.75 4.80
C THR A 317 13.71 3.16 3.77
N PHE A 318 13.06 2.05 4.10
CA PHE A 318 12.21 1.32 3.15
C PHE A 318 10.99 0.71 3.84
N ASP A 319 9.86 0.66 3.15
CA ASP A 319 8.86 -0.38 3.39
C ASP A 319 9.06 -1.57 2.42
N CYS A 320 8.23 -2.60 2.53
CA CYS A 320 8.41 -3.84 1.77
C CYS A 320 8.38 -3.61 0.24
N SER A 321 7.37 -2.93 -0.25
CA SER A 321 7.21 -2.65 -1.68
C SER A 321 8.09 -1.51 -2.18
N GLY A 322 8.46 -0.57 -1.32
CA GLY A 322 9.42 0.49 -1.60
C GLY A 322 10.83 -0.03 -1.82
N LEU A 323 11.24 -1.05 -1.05
CA LEU A 323 12.52 -1.73 -1.28
C LEU A 323 12.57 -2.40 -2.65
N VAL A 324 11.50 -3.12 -3.02
CA VAL A 324 11.37 -3.73 -4.35
C VAL A 324 11.41 -2.67 -5.43
N GLN A 325 10.60 -1.62 -5.31
CA GLN A 325 10.55 -0.54 -6.30
C GLN A 325 11.91 0.10 -6.49
N TRP A 326 12.59 0.44 -5.38
CA TRP A 326 13.90 1.09 -5.41
C TRP A 326 14.98 0.19 -6.02
N ALA A 327 15.06 -1.07 -5.61
CA ALA A 327 16.07 -2.00 -6.09
C ALA A 327 15.92 -2.28 -7.60
N PHE A 328 14.70 -2.51 -8.05
CA PHE A 328 14.41 -2.78 -9.47
C PHE A 328 14.61 -1.53 -10.34
N ALA A 329 14.35 -0.34 -9.81
CA ALA A 329 14.64 0.91 -10.52
C ALA A 329 16.14 1.07 -10.80
N ARG A 330 17.03 0.57 -9.93
CA ARG A 330 18.49 0.53 -10.18
C ARG A 330 18.86 -0.35 -11.37
N ALA A 331 18.09 -1.39 -11.61
CA ALA A 331 18.22 -2.26 -12.78
C ALA A 331 17.47 -1.73 -14.04
N GLY A 332 16.96 -0.50 -14.01
CA GLY A 332 16.18 0.09 -15.09
C GLY A 332 14.77 -0.49 -15.25
N VAL A 333 14.26 -1.20 -14.24
CA VAL A 333 12.93 -1.79 -14.25
C VAL A 333 11.97 -0.93 -13.43
N ARG A 334 10.95 -0.39 -14.07
CA ARG A 334 9.97 0.48 -13.43
C ARG A 334 8.90 -0.36 -12.74
N MET A 335 9.01 -0.52 -11.44
CA MET A 335 8.02 -1.19 -10.60
C MET A 335 6.93 -0.24 -10.11
N PRO A 336 5.67 -0.70 -9.97
CA PRO A 336 4.64 0.07 -9.28
C PRO A 336 4.91 0.15 -7.77
N ARG A 337 4.23 1.09 -7.08
CA ARG A 337 4.55 1.42 -5.69
C ARG A 337 4.08 0.38 -4.67
N VAL A 338 2.89 -0.17 -4.84
CA VAL A 338 2.23 -0.97 -3.79
C VAL A 338 2.18 -2.46 -4.11
N THR A 339 2.12 -3.30 -3.09
CA THR A 339 2.21 -4.76 -3.17
C THR A 339 1.22 -5.39 -4.16
N HIS A 340 -0.06 -5.02 -4.11
CA HIS A 340 -1.07 -5.58 -5.00
C HIS A 340 -0.87 -5.21 -6.48
N GLN A 341 -0.23 -4.07 -6.76
CA GLN A 341 0.19 -3.72 -8.11
C GLN A 341 1.45 -4.51 -8.54
N GLN A 342 2.38 -4.74 -7.60
CA GLN A 342 3.56 -5.56 -7.86
C GLN A 342 3.21 -7.03 -8.11
N TRP A 343 2.15 -7.54 -7.47
CA TRP A 343 1.60 -8.89 -7.68
C TRP A 343 1.26 -9.23 -9.14
N VAL A 344 0.97 -8.24 -9.96
CA VAL A 344 0.54 -8.43 -11.36
C VAL A 344 1.60 -7.99 -12.37
N THR A 345 2.85 -7.84 -11.96
CA THR A 345 3.95 -7.40 -12.83
C THR A 345 4.55 -8.51 -13.71
N GLY A 346 4.02 -9.72 -13.61
CA GLY A 346 4.45 -10.85 -14.41
C GLY A 346 3.66 -12.13 -14.10
N PRO A 347 4.02 -13.27 -14.66
CA PRO A 347 3.34 -14.54 -14.41
C PRO A 347 3.64 -15.06 -13.00
N GLN A 348 2.71 -15.84 -12.47
CA GLN A 348 2.95 -16.61 -11.26
C GLN A 348 3.80 -17.85 -11.57
N VAL A 349 4.77 -18.13 -10.73
CA VAL A 349 5.62 -19.31 -10.78
C VAL A 349 5.38 -20.22 -9.57
N PRO A 350 5.41 -21.55 -9.73
CA PRO A 350 5.34 -22.45 -8.59
C PRO A 350 6.61 -22.34 -7.73
N LEU A 351 6.50 -22.65 -6.43
CA LEU A 351 7.62 -22.59 -5.49
C LEU A 351 8.82 -23.45 -5.95
N SER A 352 8.55 -24.58 -6.63
CA SER A 352 9.60 -25.46 -7.19
C SER A 352 10.40 -24.85 -8.34
N GLN A 353 9.93 -23.72 -8.91
CA GLN A 353 10.59 -23.03 -10.03
C GLN A 353 11.03 -21.60 -9.63
N VAL A 354 11.02 -21.28 -8.35
CA VAL A 354 11.42 -19.97 -7.84
C VAL A 354 12.92 -19.73 -8.12
N GLN A 355 13.25 -18.53 -8.55
CA GLN A 355 14.62 -18.12 -8.88
C GLN A 355 14.95 -16.78 -8.16
N PRO A 356 16.22 -16.52 -7.84
CA PRO A 356 16.64 -15.24 -7.29
C PRO A 356 16.13 -14.06 -8.11
N GLY A 357 15.54 -13.07 -7.43
CA GLY A 357 14.89 -11.92 -8.06
C GLY A 357 13.39 -12.07 -8.32
N ASP A 358 12.81 -13.27 -8.19
CA ASP A 358 11.36 -13.44 -8.18
C ASP A 358 10.77 -12.76 -6.93
N LEU A 359 9.57 -12.23 -7.04
CA LEU A 359 8.88 -11.58 -5.92
C LEU A 359 7.96 -12.57 -5.22
N VAL A 360 8.12 -12.68 -3.91
CA VAL A 360 7.32 -13.54 -3.03
C VAL A 360 6.30 -12.69 -2.30
N PHE A 361 5.04 -13.15 -2.25
CA PHE A 361 3.92 -12.39 -1.71
C PHE A 361 3.15 -13.15 -0.63
N TRP A 362 2.61 -12.42 0.35
CA TRP A 362 1.81 -12.99 1.45
C TRP A 362 0.47 -12.28 1.60
N ARG A 363 -0.52 -13.03 2.13
CA ARG A 363 -1.87 -12.57 2.53
C ARG A 363 -2.01 -12.73 4.03
N SER A 364 -1.40 -11.83 4.78
CA SER A 364 -1.37 -11.94 6.25
C SER A 364 -2.44 -11.08 6.94
N ASP A 365 -3.27 -10.36 6.17
CA ASP A 365 -4.29 -9.48 6.70
C ASP A 365 -5.59 -10.27 7.00
N PRO A 366 -5.94 -10.47 8.29
CA PRO A 366 -7.15 -11.19 8.67
C PRO A 366 -8.43 -10.39 8.37
N THR A 367 -8.34 -9.07 8.19
CA THR A 367 -9.49 -8.20 7.89
C THR A 367 -9.85 -8.22 6.41
N ASN A 368 -8.91 -8.66 5.56
CA ASN A 368 -9.12 -8.87 4.14
C ASN A 368 -8.26 -10.04 3.63
N PRO A 369 -8.70 -11.29 3.78
CA PRO A 369 -7.91 -12.47 3.45
C PRO A 369 -7.46 -12.56 1.98
N GLY A 370 -8.12 -11.81 1.09
CA GLY A 370 -7.71 -11.69 -0.33
C GLY A 370 -6.63 -10.66 -0.59
N TYR A 371 -6.30 -9.82 0.38
CA TYR A 371 -5.38 -8.71 0.20
C TYR A 371 -3.92 -9.14 0.27
N ILE A 372 -3.10 -8.68 -0.69
CA ILE A 372 -1.65 -8.88 -0.66
C ILE A 372 -1.03 -7.86 0.30
N SER A 373 -0.67 -8.31 1.47
CA SER A 373 -0.20 -7.46 2.58
C SER A 373 1.31 -7.26 2.60
N HIS A 374 2.09 -8.19 2.03
CA HIS A 374 3.55 -8.13 2.08
C HIS A 374 4.20 -8.66 0.81
N VAL A 375 5.41 -8.18 0.52
CA VAL A 375 6.26 -8.60 -0.59
C VAL A 375 7.73 -8.67 -0.15
N ALA A 376 8.46 -9.64 -0.70
CA ALA A 376 9.91 -9.75 -0.56
C ALA A 376 10.55 -10.19 -1.88
N ILE A 377 11.85 -10.01 -2.01
CA ILE A 377 12.65 -10.50 -3.14
C ILE A 377 13.19 -11.88 -2.77
N TYR A 378 12.93 -12.90 -3.57
CA TYR A 378 13.54 -14.20 -3.36
C TYR A 378 15.06 -14.09 -3.56
N TRP A 379 15.81 -14.43 -2.51
CA TRP A 379 17.26 -14.32 -2.50
C TRP A 379 17.97 -15.57 -3.03
N GLY A 380 17.35 -16.72 -2.86
CA GLY A 380 17.91 -18.05 -3.12
C GLY A 380 17.95 -18.92 -1.88
N ASN A 381 18.18 -20.22 -2.05
CA ASN A 381 18.34 -21.19 -0.96
C ASN A 381 17.25 -21.11 0.13
N GLY A 382 15.98 -20.95 -0.29
CA GLY A 382 14.86 -20.84 0.65
C GLY A 382 14.85 -19.56 1.49
N LYS A 383 15.55 -18.50 1.07
CA LYS A 383 15.62 -17.20 1.76
C LYS A 383 15.02 -16.08 0.94
N VAL A 384 14.57 -15.04 1.61
CA VAL A 384 14.07 -13.80 1.01
C VAL A 384 14.77 -12.59 1.60
N LEU A 385 14.97 -11.54 0.78
CA LEU A 385 15.45 -10.23 1.20
C LEU A 385 14.23 -9.31 1.30
N GLN A 386 14.04 -8.68 2.47
CA GLN A 386 12.83 -7.92 2.76
C GLN A 386 13.06 -6.76 3.74
N ALA A 387 12.15 -5.79 3.69
CA ALA A 387 11.91 -4.81 4.74
C ALA A 387 10.59 -5.21 5.44
N PRO A 388 10.61 -5.85 6.64
CA PRO A 388 9.44 -6.56 7.13
C PRO A 388 8.39 -5.66 7.81
N ARG A 389 8.79 -4.82 8.79
CA ARG A 389 7.87 -3.99 9.59
C ARG A 389 8.59 -2.95 10.43
N THR A 390 7.86 -2.01 11.01
CA THR A 390 8.38 -1.00 11.96
C THR A 390 9.08 -1.68 13.16
N GLY A 391 10.22 -1.14 13.53
CA GLY A 391 11.09 -1.70 14.57
C GLY A 391 12.06 -2.79 14.05
N ASP A 392 11.99 -3.09 12.76
CA ASP A 392 12.89 -4.04 12.09
C ASP A 392 13.70 -3.32 10.99
N VAL A 393 14.61 -4.04 10.37
CA VAL A 393 15.51 -3.54 9.33
C VAL A 393 15.39 -4.38 8.06
N VAL A 394 15.90 -3.86 6.95
CA VAL A 394 16.13 -4.65 5.74
C VAL A 394 17.04 -5.83 6.07
N LYS A 395 16.57 -7.05 5.81
CA LYS A 395 17.28 -8.27 6.16
C LYS A 395 17.02 -9.43 5.21
N ILE A 396 17.88 -10.43 5.26
CA ILE A 396 17.66 -11.75 4.67
C ILE A 396 17.09 -12.67 5.76
N SER A 397 16.04 -13.40 5.44
CA SER A 397 15.36 -14.32 6.37
C SER A 397 14.85 -15.55 5.63
N PRO A 398 14.57 -16.67 6.34
CA PRO A 398 13.93 -17.83 5.73
C PRO A 398 12.61 -17.48 5.06
N LEU A 399 12.32 -18.10 3.91
CA LEU A 399 11.04 -17.99 3.23
C LEU A 399 9.98 -18.74 4.05
N SER A 400 8.98 -17.99 4.55
CA SER A 400 7.83 -18.60 5.23
C SER A 400 6.76 -18.98 4.22
N THR A 401 6.28 -20.22 4.26
CA THR A 401 5.13 -20.67 3.47
C THR A 401 3.79 -20.38 4.13
N ARG A 402 3.79 -19.94 5.39
CA ARG A 402 2.55 -19.55 6.10
C ARG A 402 1.96 -18.30 5.44
N ASN A 403 0.69 -18.37 5.06
CA ASN A 403 -0.03 -17.29 4.36
C ASN A 403 0.60 -16.88 3.01
N LEU A 404 1.42 -17.75 2.42
CA LEU A 404 2.02 -17.52 1.10
C LEU A 404 0.90 -17.34 0.06
N ALA A 405 0.89 -16.19 -0.59
CA ALA A 405 -0.05 -15.91 -1.68
C ALA A 405 0.44 -16.52 -2.99
N GLY A 406 1.74 -16.47 -3.23
CA GLY A 406 2.41 -16.98 -4.43
C GLY A 406 3.67 -16.19 -4.77
N ILE A 407 4.21 -16.49 -5.94
CA ILE A 407 5.47 -15.95 -6.42
C ILE A 407 5.26 -15.41 -7.83
N VAL A 408 5.85 -14.26 -8.13
CA VAL A 408 5.75 -13.60 -9.44
C VAL A 408 7.13 -13.40 -10.03
N ARG A 409 7.33 -13.84 -11.28
CA ARG A 409 8.51 -13.51 -12.07
C ARG A 409 8.27 -12.24 -12.85
N VAL A 410 9.03 -11.19 -12.53
CA VAL A 410 8.80 -9.86 -13.08
C VAL A 410 9.07 -9.78 -14.57
N SER A 411 8.09 -9.24 -15.30
CA SER A 411 8.23 -8.80 -16.68
C SER A 411 8.33 -7.28 -16.73
N PRO A 412 9.49 -6.70 -17.12
CA PRO A 412 9.67 -5.24 -17.18
C PRO A 412 8.62 -4.53 -18.02
N ALA A 413 8.21 -5.16 -19.13
CA ALA A 413 7.19 -4.60 -20.02
C ALA A 413 5.80 -4.55 -19.39
N VAL A 414 5.45 -5.55 -18.57
CA VAL A 414 4.18 -5.58 -17.83
C VAL A 414 4.25 -4.61 -16.64
N ALA A 415 5.33 -4.66 -15.87
CA ALA A 415 5.52 -3.78 -14.70
C ALA A 415 5.39 -2.29 -15.07
N ALA A 416 5.95 -1.88 -16.21
CA ALA A 416 5.87 -0.49 -16.69
C ALA A 416 4.44 -0.04 -17.06
N ARG A 417 3.49 -0.96 -17.27
CA ARG A 417 2.09 -0.69 -17.65
C ARG A 417 1.15 -0.68 -16.45
N VAL A 418 1.53 -1.30 -15.35
CA VAL A 418 0.75 -1.31 -14.10
C VAL A 418 0.80 0.08 -13.46
N ARG A 419 -0.39 0.66 -13.17
CA ARG A 419 -0.54 2.01 -12.63
C ARG A 419 -1.49 2.02 -11.43
#